data_cf8f1bac2139fcb8783dc5dc66008731
#
_entry.id   cf8f1bac2139fcb8783dc5dc66008731
#
_cell.length_a   1.000
_cell.length_b   1.000
_cell.length_c   1.000
_cell.angle_alpha   90.00
_cell.angle_beta   90.00
_cell.angle_gamma   90.00
#
_symmetry.space_group_name_H-M   'P 1'
#
loop_
_entity.id
_entity.type
_entity.pdbx_description
1 polymer ?
#
loop_
_entity_poly.entity_id
_entity_poly.type
_entity_poly.pdbx_seq_one_letter_code
_entity_poly.pdbx_strand_id
1 'polypeptide(L)'
;MIDIRLGDCFELIKDLPDNSVDLVITSPPYADIVNYGKDISIKKPGEYCDWLLPLFNEIHRVLKPSGSFILNINDNCSNGLRNPFIYELIYRSQKETNLKFYDTYIWHKMNGIPNGSPKRFRNNTEFIFHFVKNQKELKFHMERALKEPAKATSDRAKYQWTVKNHGTIQDGERVKEKTIDYSSQLKNGIRPDNVFRFPTAGLARDNTIRHPAPYHKELPTYFINLLTDEGDTILDVFSGIGTTGLGCNDRNYIGFELNEKYAEFSKKRLNGEQLEKYVINQYDLEDNFIRSWNTITEIETTLGFDSHNHIEDCIRKGNQTSYGYKWKLERNNIINQYDLEGNYIQTFNTLQEIENYFEKPCVNNIKNILRGYKKNFTLWGFDWKLEKRIND
;
A
#
# COMPACT_ATOMS: atom_id res chain seq x y z
N MET A 1 8.45 -18.02 5.88
CA MET A 1 9.73 -17.25 6.05
C MET A 1 9.51 -15.83 5.51
N ILE A 2 10.07 -14.82 6.21
CA ILE A 2 10.05 -13.41 5.75
C ILE A 2 11.50 -12.98 5.55
N ASP A 3 11.83 -12.50 4.36
CA ASP A 3 13.17 -12.04 3.97
C ASP A 3 13.08 -10.67 3.32
N ILE A 4 13.50 -9.62 4.03
CA ILE A 4 13.56 -8.24 3.52
C ILE A 4 15.01 -7.89 3.26
N ARG A 5 15.33 -7.60 2.00
CA ARG A 5 16.69 -7.24 1.54
C ARG A 5 16.77 -5.76 1.22
N LEU A 6 17.74 -5.08 1.80
CA LEU A 6 18.06 -3.69 1.50
C LEU A 6 18.97 -3.63 0.27
N GLY A 7 18.57 -2.89 -0.76
CA GLY A 7 19.38 -2.69 -1.96
C GLY A 7 18.55 -2.46 -3.23
N ASP A 8 19.27 -2.31 -4.33
CA ASP A 8 18.69 -2.15 -5.66
C ASP A 8 18.10 -3.47 -6.16
N CYS A 9 16.83 -3.45 -6.54
CA CYS A 9 16.12 -4.64 -7.02
C CYS A 9 16.75 -5.24 -8.29
N PHE A 10 17.38 -4.43 -9.14
CA PHE A 10 18.08 -4.91 -10.35
C PHE A 10 19.32 -5.74 -10.02
N GLU A 11 19.95 -5.51 -8.86
CA GLU A 11 21.06 -6.30 -8.38
C GLU A 11 20.57 -7.49 -7.54
N LEU A 12 19.68 -7.24 -6.58
CA LEU A 12 19.21 -8.27 -5.64
C LEU A 12 18.48 -9.43 -6.32
N ILE A 13 17.79 -9.18 -7.43
CA ILE A 13 17.08 -10.23 -8.17
C ILE A 13 18.03 -11.25 -8.82
N LYS A 14 19.26 -10.84 -9.15
CA LYS A 14 20.28 -11.72 -9.75
C LYS A 14 20.71 -12.86 -8.81
N ASP A 15 20.60 -12.62 -7.49
CA ASP A 15 20.94 -13.60 -6.47
C ASP A 15 19.85 -14.67 -6.27
N LEU A 16 18.67 -14.50 -6.87
CA LEU A 16 17.61 -15.50 -6.79
C LEU A 16 17.81 -16.59 -7.85
N PRO A 17 17.61 -17.87 -7.47
CA PRO A 17 17.68 -18.98 -8.42
C PRO A 17 16.60 -18.89 -9.51
N ASP A 18 16.91 -19.45 -10.67
CA ASP A 18 15.92 -19.65 -11.74
C ASP A 18 14.76 -20.50 -11.23
N ASN A 19 13.53 -20.19 -11.65
CA ASN A 19 12.33 -20.96 -11.33
C ASN A 19 12.11 -21.18 -9.82
N SER A 20 12.41 -20.17 -9.00
CA SER A 20 12.30 -20.25 -7.53
C SER A 20 11.10 -19.51 -6.95
N VAL A 21 10.44 -18.64 -7.72
CA VAL A 21 9.35 -17.76 -7.28
C VAL A 21 8.03 -18.18 -7.91
N ASP A 22 6.97 -18.29 -7.11
CA ASP A 22 5.63 -18.64 -7.56
C ASP A 22 4.83 -17.41 -8.01
N LEU A 23 4.99 -16.29 -7.31
CA LEU A 23 4.31 -15.03 -7.61
C LEU A 23 5.24 -13.85 -7.41
N VAL A 24 5.37 -13.02 -8.45
CA VAL A 24 5.87 -11.65 -8.29
C VAL A 24 4.68 -10.72 -8.24
N ILE A 25 4.56 -9.89 -7.20
CA ILE A 25 3.53 -8.87 -7.09
C ILE A 25 4.14 -7.58 -6.58
N THR A 26 3.99 -6.49 -7.33
CA THR A 26 4.68 -5.25 -7.01
C THR A 26 4.00 -4.00 -7.59
N SER A 27 4.33 -2.85 -7.01
CA SER A 27 3.97 -1.53 -7.52
C SER A 27 5.24 -0.67 -7.57
N PRO A 28 5.83 -0.49 -8.75
CA PRO A 28 7.06 0.30 -8.90
C PRO A 28 6.83 1.79 -8.60
N PRO A 29 7.89 2.56 -8.34
CA PRO A 29 7.81 4.01 -8.30
C PRO A 29 7.21 4.54 -9.61
N TYR A 30 6.17 5.37 -9.52
CA TYR A 30 5.50 5.90 -10.71
C TYR A 30 6.31 7.05 -11.33
N ALA A 31 6.34 7.09 -12.66
CA ALA A 31 7.03 8.15 -13.39
C ALA A 31 6.48 9.55 -13.04
N ASP A 32 7.34 10.47 -12.58
CA ASP A 32 7.04 11.87 -12.26
C ASP A 32 5.83 12.14 -11.35
N ILE A 33 5.29 11.12 -10.65
CA ILE A 33 4.06 11.30 -9.85
C ILE A 33 4.38 11.58 -8.38
N VAL A 34 5.40 10.94 -7.82
CA VAL A 34 5.66 10.95 -6.38
C VAL A 34 7.14 11.14 -6.11
N ASN A 35 7.46 11.99 -5.13
CA ASN A 35 8.81 12.16 -4.63
C ASN A 35 9.10 11.09 -3.57
N TYR A 36 9.91 10.09 -3.92
CA TYR A 36 10.34 9.01 -3.04
C TYR A 36 11.59 9.33 -2.20
N GLY A 37 12.11 10.57 -2.27
CA GLY A 37 13.32 10.99 -1.57
C GLY A 37 14.49 11.25 -2.53
N LYS A 38 15.65 11.67 -1.96
CA LYS A 38 16.80 12.10 -2.77
C LYS A 38 17.51 10.95 -3.50
N ASP A 39 17.31 9.72 -3.02
CA ASP A 39 18.07 8.55 -3.49
C ASP A 39 17.36 7.76 -4.60
N ILE A 40 16.12 8.11 -4.93
CA ILE A 40 15.34 7.43 -5.96
C ILE A 40 15.23 8.36 -7.17
N SER A 41 15.97 8.03 -8.23
CA SER A 41 15.88 8.72 -9.52
C SER A 41 14.50 8.45 -10.15
N ILE A 42 13.62 9.45 -10.10
CA ILE A 42 12.31 9.39 -10.77
C ILE A 42 12.56 9.42 -12.26
N LYS A 43 12.20 8.33 -12.94
CA LYS A 43 12.35 8.26 -14.41
C LYS A 43 11.26 9.08 -15.09
N LYS A 44 11.66 9.86 -16.07
CA LYS A 44 10.69 10.53 -16.95
C LYS A 44 9.90 9.48 -17.72
N PRO A 45 8.65 9.77 -18.11
CA PRO A 45 7.83 8.82 -18.85
C PRO A 45 8.50 8.22 -20.09
N GLY A 46 9.30 8.99 -20.84
CA GLY A 46 10.03 8.50 -22.01
C GLY A 46 11.20 7.56 -21.71
N GLU A 47 11.69 7.53 -20.48
CA GLU A 47 12.80 6.68 -20.04
C GLU A 47 12.31 5.49 -19.20
N TYR A 48 11.03 5.53 -18.82
CA TYR A 48 10.47 4.58 -17.84
C TYR A 48 10.46 3.14 -18.35
N CYS A 49 10.09 2.94 -19.58
CA CYS A 49 10.07 1.62 -20.19
C CYS A 49 11.48 1.03 -20.29
N ASP A 50 12.46 1.84 -20.70
CA ASP A 50 13.87 1.41 -20.82
C ASP A 50 14.44 1.02 -19.45
N TRP A 51 14.03 1.72 -18.40
CA TRP A 51 14.43 1.41 -17.04
C TRP A 51 13.78 0.13 -16.51
N LEU A 52 12.47 -0.09 -16.75
CA LEU A 52 11.74 -1.17 -16.09
C LEU A 52 11.79 -2.50 -16.85
N LEU A 53 11.88 -2.50 -18.19
CA LEU A 53 11.85 -3.72 -19.01
C LEU A 53 12.99 -4.71 -18.72
N PRO A 54 14.23 -4.29 -18.42
CA PRO A 54 15.27 -5.24 -18.01
C PRO A 54 14.87 -6.08 -16.80
N LEU A 55 14.14 -5.49 -15.83
CA LEU A 55 13.64 -6.21 -14.66
C LEU A 55 12.62 -7.30 -15.03
N PHE A 56 11.82 -7.09 -16.09
CA PHE A 56 10.86 -8.11 -16.58
C PHE A 56 11.55 -9.38 -17.05
N ASN A 57 12.74 -9.28 -17.64
CA ASN A 57 13.52 -10.46 -18.05
C ASN A 57 14.02 -11.24 -16.82
N GLU A 58 14.48 -10.56 -15.80
CA GLU A 58 14.87 -11.19 -14.55
C GLU A 58 13.65 -11.78 -13.79
N ILE A 59 12.51 -11.09 -13.78
CA ILE A 59 11.25 -11.63 -13.25
C ILE A 59 10.87 -12.91 -14.00
N HIS A 60 10.96 -12.93 -15.33
CA HIS A 60 10.71 -14.16 -16.10
C HIS A 60 11.68 -15.28 -15.72
N ARG A 61 12.95 -14.98 -15.50
CA ARG A 61 13.97 -15.97 -15.11
C ARG A 61 13.61 -16.61 -13.77
N VAL A 62 13.34 -15.82 -12.75
CA VAL A 62 13.09 -16.31 -11.38
C VAL A 62 11.71 -16.94 -11.20
N LEU A 63 10.71 -16.60 -12.02
CA LEU A 63 9.38 -17.22 -11.95
C LEU A 63 9.44 -18.70 -12.30
N LYS A 64 8.72 -19.54 -11.56
CA LYS A 64 8.42 -20.92 -11.93
C LYS A 64 7.55 -20.94 -13.21
N PRO A 65 7.53 -22.06 -13.97
CA PRO A 65 6.66 -22.18 -15.15
C PRO A 65 5.18 -21.87 -14.84
N SER A 66 4.68 -22.26 -13.67
CA SER A 66 3.32 -21.98 -13.19
C SER A 66 3.13 -20.57 -12.63
N GLY A 67 4.20 -19.78 -12.55
CA GLY A 67 4.25 -18.53 -11.84
C GLY A 67 3.60 -17.36 -12.58
N SER A 68 3.18 -16.38 -11.81
CA SER A 68 2.54 -15.14 -12.26
C SER A 68 3.32 -13.89 -11.85
N PHE A 69 3.20 -12.84 -12.65
CA PHE A 69 3.66 -11.51 -12.30
C PHE A 69 2.48 -10.52 -12.34
N ILE A 70 2.19 -9.93 -11.20
CA ILE A 70 1.15 -8.90 -11.01
C ILE A 70 1.81 -7.54 -10.84
N LEU A 71 1.55 -6.65 -11.78
CA LEU A 71 2.07 -5.29 -11.80
C LEU A 71 0.95 -4.28 -11.54
N ASN A 72 0.95 -3.63 -10.39
CA ASN A 72 0.09 -2.48 -10.13
C ASN A 72 0.79 -1.19 -10.54
N ILE A 73 0.24 -0.46 -11.49
CA ILE A 73 0.83 0.75 -12.05
C ILE A 73 -0.23 1.71 -12.56
N ASN A 74 0.07 3.00 -12.57
CA ASN A 74 -0.79 4.01 -13.16
C ASN A 74 -0.01 4.98 -14.05
N ASP A 75 -0.72 5.59 -15.00
CA ASP A 75 -0.20 6.70 -15.79
C ASP A 75 -0.31 8.03 -15.02
N ASN A 76 0.31 9.05 -15.54
CA ASN A 76 0.22 10.41 -15.00
C ASN A 76 -0.39 11.42 -15.99
N CYS A 77 -0.78 12.56 -15.45
CA CYS A 77 -1.15 13.72 -16.23
C CYS A 77 -0.12 14.84 -15.98
N SER A 78 0.55 15.27 -17.04
CA SER A 78 1.48 16.38 -17.01
C SER A 78 1.06 17.44 -18.04
N ASN A 79 1.11 18.71 -17.66
CA ASN A 79 0.72 19.84 -18.53
C ASN A 79 -0.68 19.69 -19.18
N GLY A 80 -1.64 19.13 -18.45
CA GLY A 80 -3.00 18.93 -18.93
C GLY A 80 -3.18 17.74 -19.89
N LEU A 81 -2.17 16.96 -20.17
CA LEU A 81 -2.24 15.77 -21.03
C LEU A 81 -1.86 14.51 -20.24
N ARG A 82 -2.50 13.39 -20.59
CA ARG A 82 -2.19 12.08 -20.03
C ARG A 82 -1.02 11.47 -20.79
N ASN A 83 -0.04 10.93 -20.05
CA ASN A 83 1.10 10.27 -20.65
C ASN A 83 0.81 8.78 -20.84
N PRO A 84 0.89 8.23 -22.07
CA PRO A 84 0.50 6.85 -22.37
C PRO A 84 1.61 5.81 -22.12
N PHE A 85 2.66 6.09 -21.35
CA PHE A 85 3.83 5.21 -21.18
C PHE A 85 3.48 3.79 -20.72
N ILE A 86 2.39 3.62 -19.97
CA ILE A 86 1.96 2.28 -19.51
C ILE A 86 1.54 1.38 -20.68
N TYR A 87 0.92 1.95 -21.73
CA TYR A 87 0.55 1.18 -22.93
C TYR A 87 1.78 0.82 -23.76
N GLU A 88 2.77 1.73 -23.82
CA GLU A 88 4.08 1.44 -24.40
C GLU A 88 4.78 0.32 -23.64
N LEU A 89 4.78 0.36 -22.30
CA LEU A 89 5.37 -0.67 -21.44
C LEU A 89 4.77 -2.06 -21.76
N ILE A 90 3.43 -2.15 -21.84
CA ILE A 90 2.77 -3.42 -22.15
C ILE A 90 3.12 -3.90 -23.58
N TYR A 91 3.06 -3.00 -24.56
CA TYR A 91 3.40 -3.37 -25.94
C TYR A 91 4.85 -3.84 -26.05
N ARG A 92 5.79 -3.09 -25.49
CA ARG A 92 7.22 -3.42 -25.51
C ARG A 92 7.53 -4.68 -24.72
N SER A 93 6.87 -4.92 -23.58
CA SER A 93 7.08 -6.14 -22.81
C SER A 93 6.81 -7.41 -23.62
N GLN A 94 5.83 -7.40 -24.54
CA GLN A 94 5.51 -8.51 -25.41
C GLN A 94 6.51 -8.68 -26.58
N LYS A 95 7.31 -7.66 -26.88
CA LYS A 95 8.34 -7.68 -27.94
C LYS A 95 9.72 -7.98 -27.40
N GLU A 96 10.03 -7.48 -26.20
CA GLU A 96 11.39 -7.41 -25.68
C GLU A 96 11.63 -8.38 -24.51
N THR A 97 10.56 -9.04 -24.02
CA THR A 97 10.66 -10.02 -22.93
C THR A 97 9.94 -11.33 -23.26
N ASN A 98 10.22 -12.38 -22.48
CA ASN A 98 9.57 -13.67 -22.63
C ASN A 98 8.28 -13.83 -21.81
N LEU A 99 7.93 -12.86 -20.94
CA LEU A 99 6.68 -12.84 -20.20
C LEU A 99 5.48 -12.74 -21.16
N LYS A 100 4.42 -13.48 -20.88
CA LYS A 100 3.18 -13.43 -21.66
C LYS A 100 2.16 -12.57 -20.94
N PHE A 101 1.64 -11.56 -21.63
CA PHE A 101 0.55 -10.73 -21.11
C PHE A 101 -0.73 -11.57 -21.07
N TYR A 102 -1.27 -11.76 -19.87
CA TYR A 102 -2.39 -12.68 -19.64
C TYR A 102 -3.72 -11.94 -19.51
N ASP A 103 -3.78 -10.91 -18.62
CA ASP A 103 -5.03 -10.18 -18.37
C ASP A 103 -4.79 -8.78 -17.82
N THR A 104 -5.85 -7.98 -17.80
CA THR A 104 -5.88 -6.65 -17.20
C THR A 104 -7.02 -6.55 -16.20
N TYR A 105 -6.68 -6.09 -14.98
CA TYR A 105 -7.65 -5.78 -13.95
C TYR A 105 -7.60 -4.29 -13.60
N ILE A 106 -8.67 -3.78 -13.04
CA ILE A 106 -8.77 -2.38 -12.61
C ILE A 106 -8.97 -2.33 -11.09
N TRP A 107 -8.09 -1.63 -10.41
CA TRP A 107 -8.35 -1.25 -9.03
C TRP A 107 -9.12 0.07 -9.00
N HIS A 108 -10.38 0.03 -8.58
CA HIS A 108 -11.18 1.22 -8.31
C HIS A 108 -11.01 1.64 -6.85
N LYS A 109 -10.44 2.83 -6.64
CA LYS A 109 -10.19 3.43 -5.32
C LYS A 109 -11.49 4.01 -4.77
N MET A 110 -12.07 3.39 -3.75
CA MET A 110 -13.37 3.79 -3.19
C MET A 110 -13.34 5.19 -2.56
N ASN A 111 -12.19 5.62 -2.04
CA ASN A 111 -11.96 6.90 -1.35
C ASN A 111 -10.92 7.76 -2.07
N GLY A 112 -10.89 7.74 -3.39
CA GLY A 112 -9.95 8.54 -4.18
C GLY A 112 -10.10 10.05 -3.94
N ILE A 113 -8.96 10.74 -3.87
CA ILE A 113 -8.90 12.19 -3.64
C ILE A 113 -9.57 12.95 -4.80
N PRO A 114 -10.40 13.98 -4.52
CA PRO A 114 -10.97 14.82 -5.57
C PRO A 114 -9.88 15.45 -6.43
N ASN A 115 -10.04 15.37 -7.76
CA ASN A 115 -9.17 16.05 -8.68
C ASN A 115 -9.64 17.52 -8.83
N GLY A 116 -8.74 18.47 -8.62
CA GLY A 116 -9.04 19.91 -8.71
C GLY A 116 -9.23 20.43 -10.15
N SER A 117 -9.09 19.61 -11.18
CA SER A 117 -9.25 20.06 -12.57
C SER A 117 -10.73 20.10 -12.99
N PRO A 118 -11.27 21.26 -13.38
CA PRO A 118 -12.67 21.39 -13.79
C PRO A 118 -13.00 20.69 -15.13
N LYS A 119 -11.98 20.25 -15.88
CA LYS A 119 -12.12 19.64 -17.21
C LYS A 119 -11.79 18.15 -17.23
N ARG A 120 -11.70 17.48 -16.06
CA ARG A 120 -11.39 16.05 -15.97
C ARG A 120 -12.23 15.37 -14.91
N PHE A 121 -12.61 14.14 -15.19
CA PHE A 121 -13.14 13.26 -14.16
C PHE A 121 -12.04 12.89 -13.15
N ARG A 122 -12.46 12.48 -11.94
CA ARG A 122 -11.53 12.00 -10.92
C ARG A 122 -10.81 10.74 -11.42
N ASN A 123 -9.50 10.68 -11.20
CA ASN A 123 -8.70 9.49 -11.50
C ASN A 123 -8.74 8.53 -10.30
N ASN A 124 -9.80 7.75 -10.19
CA ASN A 124 -10.03 6.81 -9.11
C ASN A 124 -9.65 5.37 -9.46
N THR A 125 -8.91 5.17 -10.54
CA THR A 125 -8.52 3.82 -10.99
C THR A 125 -7.03 3.69 -11.13
N GLU A 126 -6.54 2.47 -10.92
CA GLU A 126 -5.19 2.03 -11.30
C GLU A 126 -5.29 0.74 -12.10
N PHE A 127 -4.28 0.51 -12.93
CA PHE A 127 -4.17 -0.72 -13.70
C PHE A 127 -3.43 -1.77 -12.90
N ILE A 128 -3.88 -3.02 -13.04
CA ILE A 128 -3.21 -4.19 -12.55
C ILE A 128 -3.00 -5.11 -13.74
N PHE A 129 -1.77 -5.22 -14.19
CA PHE A 129 -1.43 -6.07 -15.32
C PHE A 129 -0.95 -7.43 -14.83
N HIS A 130 -1.48 -8.48 -15.44
CA HIS A 130 -1.13 -9.85 -15.14
C HIS A 130 -0.30 -10.43 -16.28
N PHE A 131 0.89 -10.87 -15.95
CA PHE A 131 1.77 -11.60 -16.85
C PHE A 131 2.01 -13.00 -16.30
N VAL A 132 2.28 -13.95 -17.20
CA VAL A 132 2.58 -15.34 -16.84
C VAL A 132 3.83 -15.82 -17.55
N LYS A 133 4.55 -16.77 -16.95
CA LYS A 133 5.68 -17.41 -17.61
C LYS A 133 5.21 -18.41 -18.64
N ASN A 134 4.30 -19.32 -18.26
CA ASN A 134 3.69 -20.31 -19.18
C ASN A 134 2.19 -20.43 -18.91
N GLN A 135 1.37 -19.98 -19.85
CA GLN A 135 -0.09 -20.01 -19.72
C GLN A 135 -0.67 -21.42 -19.49
N LYS A 136 -0.03 -22.45 -20.06
CA LYS A 136 -0.52 -23.84 -19.94
C LYS A 136 -0.34 -24.42 -18.54
N GLU A 137 0.62 -23.90 -17.79
CA GLU A 137 0.97 -24.35 -16.45
C GLU A 137 0.49 -23.39 -15.38
N LEU A 138 -0.20 -22.31 -15.76
CA LEU A 138 -0.64 -21.25 -14.85
C LEU A 138 -1.38 -21.82 -13.64
N LYS A 139 -0.89 -21.51 -12.44
CA LYS A 139 -1.58 -21.74 -11.17
C LYS A 139 -2.63 -20.65 -10.97
N PHE A 140 -3.90 -21.02 -10.93
CA PHE A 140 -5.01 -20.08 -10.81
C PHE A 140 -6.22 -20.74 -10.13
N HIS A 141 -6.46 -20.38 -8.89
CA HIS A 141 -7.50 -20.94 -8.01
C HIS A 141 -8.80 -20.14 -8.10
N MET A 142 -9.48 -20.22 -9.25
CA MET A 142 -10.74 -19.48 -9.46
C MET A 142 -11.80 -19.81 -8.40
N GLU A 143 -11.83 -21.03 -7.89
CA GLU A 143 -12.73 -21.47 -6.84
C GLU A 143 -12.65 -20.65 -5.55
N ARG A 144 -11.47 -20.11 -5.24
CA ARG A 144 -11.22 -19.24 -4.06
C ARG A 144 -11.76 -17.82 -4.25
N ALA A 145 -12.08 -17.42 -5.49
CA ALA A 145 -12.59 -16.10 -5.85
C ALA A 145 -14.09 -16.08 -6.13
N LEU A 146 -14.73 -17.25 -6.24
CA LEU A 146 -16.15 -17.35 -6.56
C LEU A 146 -17.00 -16.68 -5.48
N LYS A 147 -18.05 -15.99 -5.93
CA LYS A 147 -19.02 -15.30 -5.07
C LYS A 147 -20.36 -16.02 -5.07
N GLU A 148 -21.07 -15.91 -3.97
CA GLU A 148 -22.48 -16.34 -3.91
C GLU A 148 -23.30 -15.56 -4.94
N PRO A 149 -24.14 -16.24 -5.71
CA PRO A 149 -25.01 -15.58 -6.67
C PRO A 149 -26.04 -14.70 -5.96
N ALA A 150 -26.22 -13.48 -6.42
CA ALA A 150 -27.33 -12.64 -5.97
C ALA A 150 -28.67 -13.34 -6.24
N LYS A 151 -29.64 -13.16 -5.35
CA LYS A 151 -30.99 -13.80 -5.46
C LYS A 151 -31.63 -13.64 -6.85
N ALA A 152 -31.54 -12.42 -7.42
CA ALA A 152 -32.05 -12.15 -8.77
C ALA A 152 -31.35 -12.98 -9.87
N THR A 153 -30.07 -13.28 -9.70
CA THR A 153 -29.32 -14.12 -10.64
C THR A 153 -29.68 -15.59 -10.49
N SER A 154 -29.86 -16.07 -9.25
CA SER A 154 -30.33 -17.42 -8.96
C SER A 154 -31.75 -17.64 -9.49
N ASP A 155 -32.61 -16.63 -9.38
CA ASP A 155 -33.98 -16.71 -9.91
C ASP A 155 -34.00 -16.73 -11.44
N ARG A 156 -33.15 -15.96 -12.12
CA ARG A 156 -33.01 -16.01 -13.59
C ARG A 156 -32.47 -17.35 -14.09
N ALA A 157 -31.59 -17.99 -13.33
CA ALA A 157 -31.02 -19.27 -13.73
C ALA A 157 -31.97 -20.45 -13.69
N LYS A 158 -33.14 -20.29 -13.07
CA LYS A 158 -34.24 -21.28 -13.14
C LYS A 158 -34.83 -21.39 -14.54
N TYR A 159 -34.57 -20.40 -15.40
CA TYR A 159 -35.03 -20.39 -16.78
C TYR A 159 -33.84 -20.68 -17.70
N GLN A 160 -33.99 -21.66 -18.59
CA GLN A 160 -32.99 -21.92 -19.63
C GLN A 160 -32.98 -20.76 -20.64
N TRP A 161 -31.84 -20.13 -20.81
CA TRP A 161 -31.64 -19.07 -21.79
C TRP A 161 -30.83 -19.57 -22.95
N THR A 162 -31.40 -19.50 -24.14
CA THR A 162 -30.64 -19.72 -25.37
C THR A 162 -29.99 -18.40 -25.76
N VAL A 163 -28.69 -18.30 -25.64
CA VAL A 163 -27.92 -17.13 -26.11
C VAL A 163 -27.71 -17.33 -27.60
N LYS A 164 -28.38 -16.50 -28.40
CA LYS A 164 -28.06 -16.38 -29.83
C LYS A 164 -26.74 -15.62 -29.95
N ASN A 165 -25.67 -16.30 -30.32
CA ASN A 165 -24.40 -15.65 -30.63
C ASN A 165 -24.55 -14.82 -31.90
N HIS A 166 -24.92 -13.55 -31.75
CA HIS A 166 -24.92 -12.59 -32.83
C HIS A 166 -23.48 -12.16 -33.14
N GLY A 167 -22.90 -12.75 -34.18
CA GLY A 167 -21.74 -12.15 -34.81
C GLY A 167 -20.37 -12.76 -34.55
N THR A 168 -20.22 -13.86 -33.86
CA THR A 168 -18.94 -14.54 -33.79
C THR A 168 -18.75 -15.39 -35.06
N ILE A 169 -17.77 -15.04 -35.88
CA ILE A 169 -17.32 -15.83 -37.02
C ILE A 169 -16.08 -16.59 -36.56
N GLN A 170 -16.11 -17.90 -36.60
CA GLN A 170 -14.96 -18.75 -36.39
C GLN A 170 -14.74 -19.57 -37.67
N ASP A 171 -13.56 -19.52 -38.25
CA ASP A 171 -13.18 -20.20 -39.49
C ASP A 171 -14.10 -19.90 -40.71
N GLY A 172 -14.62 -18.65 -40.78
CA GLY A 172 -15.48 -18.19 -41.89
C GLY A 172 -16.94 -18.59 -41.78
N GLU A 173 -17.34 -19.35 -40.76
CA GLU A 173 -18.71 -19.75 -40.52
C GLU A 173 -19.32 -19.03 -39.27
N ARG A 174 -20.61 -18.69 -39.34
CA ARG A 174 -21.34 -18.22 -38.15
C ARG A 174 -21.48 -19.37 -37.15
N VAL A 175 -20.93 -19.15 -35.93
CA VAL A 175 -21.07 -20.11 -34.84
C VAL A 175 -22.57 -20.27 -34.50
N LYS A 176 -23.05 -21.50 -34.56
CA LYS A 176 -24.43 -21.87 -34.22
C LYS A 176 -24.76 -21.51 -32.76
N GLU A 177 -26.07 -21.31 -32.51
CA GLU A 177 -26.61 -21.04 -31.19
C GLU A 177 -26.02 -22.00 -30.13
N LYS A 178 -25.44 -21.47 -29.07
CA LYS A 178 -24.97 -22.28 -27.95
C LYS A 178 -25.93 -22.07 -26.78
N THR A 179 -26.60 -23.13 -26.36
CA THR A 179 -27.35 -23.13 -25.12
C THR A 179 -26.39 -23.11 -23.96
N ILE A 180 -26.38 -22.02 -23.19
CA ILE A 180 -25.61 -21.93 -21.97
C ILE A 180 -26.50 -22.34 -20.80
N ASP A 181 -26.17 -23.44 -20.16
CA ASP A 181 -26.78 -23.84 -18.92
C ASP A 181 -26.20 -23.01 -17.76
N TYR A 182 -26.87 -21.92 -17.44
CA TYR A 182 -26.52 -21.08 -16.32
C TYR A 182 -26.71 -21.76 -14.95
N SER A 183 -27.55 -22.79 -14.87
CA SER A 183 -27.80 -23.47 -13.60
C SER A 183 -26.59 -24.25 -13.11
N SER A 184 -25.86 -24.88 -14.04
CA SER A 184 -24.62 -25.60 -13.70
C SER A 184 -23.47 -24.65 -13.31
N GLN A 185 -23.43 -23.48 -13.93
CA GLN A 185 -22.41 -22.45 -13.59
C GLN A 185 -22.68 -21.81 -12.22
N LEU A 186 -23.94 -21.65 -11.84
CA LEU A 186 -24.32 -21.06 -10.57
C LEU A 186 -24.16 -22.00 -9.37
N LYS A 187 -24.17 -23.30 -9.57
CA LYS A 187 -23.92 -24.28 -8.50
C LYS A 187 -22.54 -24.11 -7.86
N ASN A 188 -21.58 -23.63 -8.62
CA ASN A 188 -20.19 -23.44 -8.17
C ASN A 188 -19.87 -21.99 -7.79
N GLY A 189 -20.84 -21.09 -7.83
CA GLY A 189 -20.62 -19.66 -7.59
C GLY A 189 -20.39 -18.83 -8.87
N ILE A 190 -20.43 -17.51 -8.70
CA ILE A 190 -20.25 -16.54 -9.80
C ILE A 190 -18.81 -16.05 -9.83
N ARG A 191 -18.20 -16.06 -11.00
CA ARG A 191 -16.90 -15.43 -11.22
C ARG A 191 -16.98 -13.94 -10.92
N PRO A 192 -15.99 -13.37 -10.18
CA PRO A 192 -15.95 -11.94 -9.92
C PRO A 192 -15.67 -11.14 -11.21
N ASP A 193 -16.02 -9.86 -11.17
CA ASP A 193 -15.60 -8.90 -12.19
C ASP A 193 -14.09 -8.68 -12.13
N ASN A 194 -13.51 -8.19 -13.21
CA ASN A 194 -12.12 -7.77 -13.28
C ASN A 194 -11.89 -6.34 -12.72
N VAL A 195 -12.87 -5.78 -12.00
CA VAL A 195 -12.80 -4.50 -11.31
C VAL A 195 -12.83 -4.71 -9.81
N PHE A 196 -11.69 -4.47 -9.17
CA PHE A 196 -11.53 -4.58 -7.72
C PHE A 196 -11.86 -3.25 -7.03
N ARG A 197 -12.62 -3.29 -5.96
CA ARG A 197 -13.04 -2.12 -5.19
C ARG A 197 -12.43 -2.17 -3.81
N PHE A 198 -11.24 -1.59 -3.66
CA PHE A 198 -10.57 -1.46 -2.39
C PHE A 198 -10.34 0.03 -2.07
N PRO A 199 -10.35 0.43 -0.79
CA PRO A 199 -9.94 1.77 -0.41
C PRO A 199 -8.45 1.96 -0.70
N THR A 200 -7.99 3.21 -0.75
CA THR A 200 -6.56 3.51 -0.65
C THR A 200 -6.09 3.22 0.78
N ALA A 201 -4.82 2.87 0.96
CA ALA A 201 -4.24 2.88 2.30
C ALA A 201 -4.12 4.34 2.75
N GLY A 202 -5.06 4.81 3.57
CA GLY A 202 -5.02 6.16 4.14
C GLY A 202 -3.76 6.32 5.00
N LEU A 203 -3.11 7.48 4.91
CA LEU A 203 -1.91 7.82 5.69
C LEU A 203 -2.10 7.71 7.21
N ALA A 204 -3.34 7.76 7.67
CA ALA A 204 -3.70 7.83 9.07
C ALA A 204 -4.22 6.52 9.67
N ARG A 205 -4.31 5.42 8.90
CA ARG A 205 -4.95 4.20 9.42
C ARG A 205 -4.07 3.34 10.30
N ASP A 206 -2.75 3.43 10.17
CA ASP A 206 -1.84 2.70 11.06
C ASP A 206 -0.78 3.59 11.75
N ASN A 207 -0.83 4.92 11.58
CA ASN A 207 -0.03 5.93 12.27
C ASN A 207 1.46 5.59 12.41
N THR A 208 2.03 4.81 11.47
CA THR A 208 3.35 4.22 11.65
C THR A 208 4.44 4.97 10.89
N ILE A 209 4.37 4.98 9.56
CA ILE A 209 5.36 5.68 8.73
C ILE A 209 4.67 6.29 7.51
N ARG A 210 5.08 7.50 7.11
CA ARG A 210 4.58 8.10 5.87
C ARG A 210 5.27 7.46 4.68
N HIS A 211 4.54 6.58 3.98
CA HIS A 211 4.91 6.13 2.65
C HIS A 211 4.04 6.86 1.62
N PRO A 212 4.62 7.40 0.54
CA PRO A 212 3.89 8.30 -0.37
C PRO A 212 2.75 7.63 -1.15
N ALA A 213 2.85 6.33 -1.42
CA ALA A 213 1.88 5.62 -2.25
C ALA A 213 1.71 4.14 -1.87
N PRO A 214 1.30 3.80 -0.63
CA PRO A 214 1.03 2.41 -0.30
C PRO A 214 -0.31 1.99 -0.90
N TYR A 215 -0.41 0.78 -1.44
CA TYR A 215 -1.70 0.19 -1.76
C TYR A 215 -2.33 -0.49 -0.53
N HIS A 216 -3.65 -0.72 -0.58
CA HIS A 216 -4.35 -1.40 0.50
C HIS A 216 -3.96 -2.89 0.57
N LYS A 217 -3.75 -3.43 1.77
CA LYS A 217 -3.31 -4.82 1.97
C LYS A 217 -4.22 -5.89 1.30
N GLU A 218 -5.51 -5.60 1.14
CA GLU A 218 -6.45 -6.53 0.51
C GLU A 218 -6.12 -6.77 -0.96
N LEU A 219 -5.51 -5.81 -1.66
CA LEU A 219 -5.15 -5.98 -3.05
C LEU A 219 -4.11 -7.09 -3.25
N PRO A 220 -2.92 -7.07 -2.62
CA PRO A 220 -1.98 -8.18 -2.75
C PRO A 220 -2.53 -9.47 -2.15
N THR A 221 -3.23 -9.43 -1.01
CA THR A 221 -3.82 -10.62 -0.39
C THR A 221 -4.75 -11.37 -1.34
N TYR A 222 -5.55 -10.64 -2.13
CA TYR A 222 -6.45 -11.24 -3.10
C TYR A 222 -5.70 -12.05 -4.16
N PHE A 223 -4.67 -11.45 -4.78
CA PHE A 223 -3.88 -12.14 -5.81
C PHE A 223 -3.01 -13.26 -5.24
N ILE A 224 -2.47 -13.10 -4.05
CA ILE A 224 -1.73 -14.14 -3.35
C ILE A 224 -2.61 -15.38 -3.15
N ASN A 225 -3.82 -15.22 -2.63
CA ASN A 225 -4.75 -16.32 -2.43
C ASN A 225 -5.19 -16.98 -3.74
N LEU A 226 -5.30 -16.21 -4.82
CA LEU A 226 -5.75 -16.68 -6.12
C LEU A 226 -4.67 -17.46 -6.88
N LEU A 227 -3.39 -17.07 -6.72
CA LEU A 227 -2.30 -17.49 -7.59
C LEU A 227 -1.24 -18.34 -6.89
N THR A 228 -1.39 -18.59 -5.58
CA THR A 228 -0.40 -19.36 -4.80
C THR A 228 -1.03 -20.30 -3.79
N ASP A 229 -0.26 -21.30 -3.37
CA ASP A 229 -0.57 -22.23 -2.29
C ASP A 229 0.31 -21.98 -1.06
N GLU A 230 0.00 -22.66 0.05
CA GLU A 230 0.84 -22.64 1.25
C GLU A 230 2.26 -23.12 0.92
N GLY A 231 3.25 -22.46 1.49
CA GLY A 231 4.66 -22.73 1.25
C GLY A 231 5.24 -22.12 -0.03
N ASP A 232 4.41 -21.61 -0.95
CA ASP A 232 4.87 -20.93 -2.16
C ASP A 232 5.67 -19.65 -1.83
N THR A 233 6.53 -19.23 -2.75
CA THR A 233 7.40 -18.07 -2.61
C THR A 233 6.85 -16.88 -3.37
N ILE A 234 6.68 -15.75 -2.67
CA ILE A 234 6.20 -14.48 -3.18
C ILE A 234 7.35 -13.47 -3.16
N LEU A 235 7.55 -12.78 -4.26
CA LEU A 235 8.55 -11.72 -4.41
C LEU A 235 7.88 -10.37 -4.65
N ASP A 236 8.29 -9.36 -3.90
CA ASP A 236 7.97 -7.95 -4.16
C ASP A 236 9.27 -7.16 -4.36
N VAL A 237 9.55 -6.79 -5.60
CA VAL A 237 10.80 -6.10 -5.98
C VAL A 237 10.82 -4.61 -5.63
N PHE A 238 9.69 -4.03 -5.19
CA PHE A 238 9.54 -2.67 -4.68
C PHE A 238 8.72 -2.68 -3.39
N SER A 239 9.22 -3.39 -2.39
CA SER A 239 8.49 -3.79 -1.18
C SER A 239 7.97 -2.62 -0.32
N GLY A 240 8.62 -1.44 -0.39
CA GLY A 240 8.24 -0.29 0.42
C GLY A 240 8.17 -0.64 1.90
N ILE A 241 7.02 -0.37 2.50
CA ILE A 241 6.74 -0.67 3.92
C ILE A 241 6.19 -2.08 4.16
N GLY A 242 6.38 -3.01 3.21
CA GLY A 242 6.03 -4.42 3.38
C GLY A 242 4.55 -4.76 3.28
N THR A 243 3.76 -3.97 2.57
CA THR A 243 2.30 -4.20 2.49
C THR A 243 1.96 -5.53 1.83
N THR A 244 2.71 -5.96 0.82
CA THR A 244 2.58 -7.30 0.19
C THR A 244 2.79 -8.41 1.22
N GLY A 245 3.84 -8.29 2.04
CA GLY A 245 4.18 -9.29 3.05
C GLY A 245 3.09 -9.54 4.09
N LEU A 246 2.26 -8.51 4.39
CA LEU A 246 1.11 -8.68 5.29
C LEU A 246 0.03 -9.64 4.75
N GLY A 247 0.01 -9.87 3.44
CA GLY A 247 -0.95 -10.79 2.80
C GLY A 247 -0.43 -12.22 2.64
N CYS A 248 0.83 -12.47 2.97
CA CYS A 248 1.49 -13.74 2.63
C CYS A 248 1.10 -14.92 3.52
N ASN A 249 0.65 -14.66 4.77
CA ASN A 249 0.27 -15.71 5.72
C ASN A 249 1.30 -16.88 5.75
N ASP A 250 0.89 -18.09 5.35
CA ASP A 250 1.71 -19.32 5.37
C ASP A 250 2.63 -19.49 4.13
N ARG A 251 2.88 -18.41 3.37
CA ARG A 251 3.80 -18.38 2.22
C ARG A 251 5.15 -17.79 2.62
N ASN A 252 6.16 -18.06 1.80
CA ASN A 252 7.44 -17.39 1.91
C ASN A 252 7.38 -16.02 1.22
N TYR A 253 7.90 -15.00 1.87
CA TYR A 253 7.94 -13.64 1.33
C TYR A 253 9.36 -13.14 1.21
N ILE A 254 9.71 -12.63 0.03
CA ILE A 254 10.96 -11.93 -0.26
C ILE A 254 10.59 -10.52 -0.70
N GLY A 255 11.11 -9.50 -0.01
CA GLY A 255 10.89 -8.09 -0.35
C GLY A 255 12.19 -7.37 -0.58
N PHE A 256 12.32 -6.63 -1.70
CA PHE A 256 13.45 -5.75 -1.97
C PHE A 256 13.06 -4.30 -1.73
N GLU A 257 13.89 -3.56 -1.02
CA GLU A 257 13.65 -2.16 -0.72
C GLU A 257 14.97 -1.38 -0.72
N LEU A 258 14.99 -0.27 -1.47
CA LEU A 258 16.17 0.58 -1.60
C LEU A 258 16.33 1.53 -0.40
N ASN A 259 15.23 1.97 0.19
CA ASN A 259 15.25 2.90 1.31
C ASN A 259 15.40 2.14 2.64
N GLU A 260 16.52 2.38 3.34
CA GLU A 260 16.85 1.71 4.60
C GLU A 260 15.73 1.83 5.66
N LYS A 261 15.12 3.02 5.80
CA LYS A 261 14.05 3.25 6.78
C LYS A 261 12.80 2.43 6.49
N TYR A 262 12.46 2.28 5.19
CA TYR A 262 11.31 1.45 4.80
C TYR A 262 11.63 -0.03 4.96
N ALA A 263 12.85 -0.46 4.64
CA ALA A 263 13.29 -1.84 4.83
C ALA A 263 13.27 -2.26 6.32
N GLU A 264 13.85 -1.42 7.20
CA GLU A 264 13.80 -1.66 8.65
C GLU A 264 12.37 -1.68 9.20
N PHE A 265 11.54 -0.72 8.76
CA PHE A 265 10.14 -0.68 9.15
C PHE A 265 9.39 -1.93 8.70
N SER A 266 9.59 -2.36 7.44
CA SER A 266 8.99 -3.57 6.88
C SER A 266 9.38 -4.81 7.68
N LYS A 267 10.67 -4.97 8.03
CA LYS A 267 11.16 -6.07 8.88
C LYS A 267 10.43 -6.13 10.21
N LYS A 268 10.38 -5.02 10.94
CA LYS A 268 9.70 -4.92 12.23
C LYS A 268 8.21 -5.25 12.12
N ARG A 269 7.57 -4.65 11.13
CA ARG A 269 6.13 -4.83 10.88
C ARG A 269 5.74 -6.28 10.61
N LEU A 270 6.51 -6.96 9.77
CA LEU A 270 6.22 -8.32 9.35
C LEU A 270 6.62 -9.37 10.40
N ASN A 271 7.59 -9.07 11.26
CA ASN A 271 7.95 -9.91 12.40
C ASN A 271 7.02 -9.73 13.61
N GLY A 272 5.99 -8.89 13.50
CA GLY A 272 5.08 -8.61 14.60
C GLY A 272 5.70 -7.80 15.74
N GLU A 273 6.86 -7.15 15.48
CA GLU A 273 7.49 -6.28 16.45
C GLU A 273 6.64 -5.01 16.67
N GLN A 274 6.68 -4.47 17.88
CA GLN A 274 5.95 -3.25 18.20
C GLN A 274 6.53 -2.06 17.41
N LEU A 275 5.75 -1.53 16.49
CA LEU A 275 6.13 -0.36 15.69
C LEU A 275 6.02 0.91 16.53
N GLU A 276 6.91 1.87 16.27
CA GLU A 276 6.73 3.22 16.81
C GLU A 276 5.48 3.83 16.18
N LYS A 277 4.41 3.89 16.94
CA LYS A 277 3.17 4.50 16.49
C LYS A 277 3.26 6.01 16.59
N TYR A 278 2.71 6.71 15.62
CA TYR A 278 2.40 8.11 15.74
C TYR A 278 1.01 8.26 16.34
N VAL A 279 0.82 9.31 17.11
CA VAL A 279 -0.48 9.74 17.61
C VAL A 279 -0.86 11.06 16.96
N ILE A 280 -2.16 11.31 16.84
CA ILE A 280 -2.70 12.57 16.38
C ILE A 280 -2.96 13.42 17.60
N ASN A 281 -2.12 14.42 17.83
CA ASN A 281 -2.31 15.34 18.92
C ASN A 281 -3.25 16.48 18.51
N GLN A 282 -4.24 16.72 19.37
CA GLN A 282 -5.21 17.81 19.27
C GLN A 282 -4.75 18.98 20.13
N TYR A 283 -4.77 20.17 19.58
CA TYR A 283 -4.44 21.41 20.25
C TYR A 283 -5.56 22.43 20.04
N ASP A 284 -5.74 23.35 20.98
CA ASP A 284 -6.56 24.56 20.76
C ASP A 284 -5.88 25.54 19.79
N LEU A 285 -6.51 26.65 19.51
CA LEU A 285 -5.99 27.67 18.59
C LEU A 285 -4.78 28.42 19.14
N GLU A 286 -4.58 28.43 20.47
CA GLU A 286 -3.46 28.99 21.21
C GLU A 286 -2.27 28.01 21.34
N ASP A 287 -2.33 26.82 20.68
CA ASP A 287 -1.35 25.73 20.74
C ASP A 287 -1.27 25.00 22.10
N ASN A 288 -2.29 25.09 22.96
CA ASN A 288 -2.36 24.27 24.16
C ASN A 288 -2.78 22.85 23.80
N PHE A 289 -2.07 21.88 24.33
CA PHE A 289 -2.39 20.46 24.13
C PHE A 289 -3.71 20.09 24.80
N ILE A 290 -4.58 19.41 24.09
CA ILE A 290 -5.87 18.92 24.61
C ILE A 290 -5.78 17.43 24.91
N ARG A 291 -5.48 16.62 23.89
CA ARG A 291 -5.33 15.16 24.02
C ARG A 291 -4.71 14.50 22.78
N SER A 292 -4.30 13.26 22.95
CA SER A 292 -3.82 12.40 21.85
C SER A 292 -4.90 11.42 21.42
N TRP A 293 -4.88 11.09 20.14
CA TRP A 293 -5.79 10.15 19.47
C TRP A 293 -4.99 9.13 18.67
N ASN A 294 -5.45 7.89 18.64
CA ASN A 294 -4.76 6.85 17.87
C ASN A 294 -5.09 6.88 16.38
N THR A 295 -6.31 7.30 16.02
CA THR A 295 -6.76 7.31 14.61
C THR A 295 -7.71 8.50 14.34
N ILE A 296 -7.81 8.91 13.08
CA ILE A 296 -8.81 9.92 12.66
C ILE A 296 -10.23 9.38 12.88
N THR A 297 -10.45 8.09 12.65
CA THR A 297 -11.77 7.47 12.88
C THR A 297 -12.21 7.57 14.35
N GLU A 298 -11.26 7.42 15.29
CA GLU A 298 -11.52 7.63 16.72
C GLU A 298 -11.96 9.07 16.99
N ILE A 299 -11.28 10.06 16.40
CA ILE A 299 -11.64 11.48 16.52
C ILE A 299 -13.06 11.72 16.00
N GLU A 300 -13.37 11.27 14.80
CA GLU A 300 -14.66 11.46 14.16
C GLU A 300 -15.80 10.82 14.94
N THR A 301 -15.62 9.56 15.35
CA THR A 301 -16.63 8.85 16.13
C THR A 301 -16.88 9.52 17.47
N THR A 302 -15.82 10.01 18.12
CA THR A 302 -15.92 10.60 19.48
C THR A 302 -16.44 12.03 19.46
N LEU A 303 -16.01 12.84 18.47
CA LEU A 303 -16.36 14.26 18.39
C LEU A 303 -17.50 14.55 17.42
N GLY A 304 -18.01 13.54 16.71
CA GLY A 304 -19.13 13.69 15.77
C GLY A 304 -18.77 14.48 14.50
N PHE A 305 -17.54 14.35 14.01
CA PHE A 305 -17.11 15.03 12.79
C PHE A 305 -17.40 14.20 11.54
N ASP A 306 -17.92 14.84 10.48
CA ASP A 306 -18.45 14.15 9.30
C ASP A 306 -17.45 13.89 8.16
N SER A 307 -16.17 14.29 8.29
CA SER A 307 -15.24 14.23 7.14
C SER A 307 -13.79 13.98 7.51
N HIS A 308 -13.26 12.82 7.11
CA HIS A 308 -11.86 12.39 7.19
C HIS A 308 -10.86 13.41 6.60
N ASN A 309 -11.25 14.06 5.50
CA ASN A 309 -10.34 14.83 4.67
C ASN A 309 -9.81 16.10 5.35
N HIS A 310 -10.58 16.70 6.25
CA HIS A 310 -10.20 17.97 6.86
C HIS A 310 -9.06 17.84 7.87
N ILE A 311 -9.11 16.82 8.74
CA ILE A 311 -8.05 16.57 9.74
C ILE A 311 -6.78 16.05 9.04
N GLU A 312 -6.93 15.14 8.08
CA GLU A 312 -5.81 14.61 7.29
C GLU A 312 -5.08 15.72 6.53
N ASP A 313 -5.82 16.66 5.94
CA ASP A 313 -5.26 17.83 5.26
C ASP A 313 -4.50 18.74 6.21
N CYS A 314 -5.01 18.96 7.42
CA CYS A 314 -4.32 19.74 8.46
C CYS A 314 -2.99 19.11 8.85
N ILE A 315 -2.99 17.80 9.11
CA ILE A 315 -1.79 17.05 9.44
C ILE A 315 -0.77 17.11 8.29
N ARG A 316 -1.23 16.95 7.06
CA ARG A 316 -0.37 16.95 5.87
C ARG A 316 0.27 18.30 5.60
N LYS A 317 -0.49 19.39 5.75
CA LYS A 317 -0.07 20.76 5.45
C LYS A 317 0.68 21.43 6.60
N GLY A 318 0.57 20.90 7.81
CA GLY A 318 1.38 21.27 8.97
C GLY A 318 0.98 22.55 9.71
N ASN A 319 0.11 23.41 9.14
CA ASN A 319 -0.22 24.74 9.69
C ASN A 319 -1.70 25.12 9.56
N GLN A 320 -2.59 24.19 9.32
CA GLN A 320 -4.02 24.48 9.17
C GLN A 320 -4.83 24.01 10.37
N THR A 321 -5.96 24.67 10.60
CA THR A 321 -6.93 24.27 11.60
C THR A 321 -8.11 23.55 10.96
N SER A 322 -8.74 22.64 11.70
CA SER A 322 -9.96 21.98 11.32
C SER A 322 -10.85 21.79 12.53
N TYR A 323 -12.14 22.06 12.37
CA TYR A 323 -13.14 21.98 13.46
C TYR A 323 -12.79 22.82 14.72
N GLY A 324 -12.07 23.94 14.52
CA GLY A 324 -11.64 24.81 15.62
C GLY A 324 -10.42 24.34 16.40
N TYR A 325 -9.70 23.34 15.87
CA TYR A 325 -8.51 22.76 16.50
C TYR A 325 -7.34 22.71 15.54
N LYS A 326 -6.11 22.69 16.09
CA LYS A 326 -4.88 22.34 15.38
C LYS A 326 -4.58 20.86 15.60
N TRP A 327 -4.11 20.17 14.53
CA TRP A 327 -3.86 18.74 14.53
C TRP A 327 -2.42 18.45 14.09
N LYS A 328 -1.68 17.72 14.92
CA LYS A 328 -0.28 17.36 14.63
C LYS A 328 -0.11 15.85 14.74
N LEU A 329 0.60 15.25 13.78
CA LEU A 329 1.01 13.85 13.85
C LEU A 329 2.38 13.79 14.52
N GLU A 330 2.45 13.20 15.69
CA GLU A 330 3.66 13.11 16.50
C GLU A 330 3.95 11.65 16.88
N ARG A 331 5.21 11.35 17.21
CA ARG A 331 5.56 10.00 17.66
C ARG A 331 4.86 9.72 18.99
N ASN A 332 4.40 8.48 19.17
CA ASN A 332 3.79 8.03 20.42
C ASN A 332 4.86 7.77 21.50
N ASN A 333 5.63 8.79 21.80
CA ASN A 333 6.64 8.76 22.84
C ASN A 333 6.16 9.61 24.01
N ILE A 334 6.51 9.16 25.19
CA ILE A 334 6.33 9.89 26.45
C ILE A 334 7.68 10.37 26.94
N ILE A 335 7.69 11.49 27.63
CA ILE A 335 8.89 12.04 28.25
C ILE A 335 8.74 11.88 29.75
N ASN A 336 9.50 10.94 30.32
CA ASN A 336 9.48 10.71 31.76
C ASN A 336 10.50 11.60 32.47
N GLN A 337 10.06 12.19 33.56
CA GLN A 337 10.87 12.98 34.46
C GLN A 337 11.27 12.15 35.67
N TYR A 338 12.52 12.24 36.06
CA TYR A 338 13.11 11.57 37.22
C TYR A 338 13.83 12.58 38.09
N ASP A 339 13.93 12.33 39.42
CA ASP A 339 14.88 13.06 40.25
C ASP A 339 16.34 12.64 39.91
N LEU A 340 17.30 13.31 40.59
CA LEU A 340 18.73 13.01 40.34
C LEU A 340 19.16 11.69 40.98
N GLU A 341 18.37 11.09 41.85
CA GLU A 341 18.52 9.75 42.42
C GLU A 341 17.93 8.68 41.51
N GLY A 342 17.25 9.06 40.44
CA GLY A 342 16.67 8.14 39.43
C GLY A 342 15.26 7.66 39.77
N ASN A 343 14.56 8.26 40.74
CA ASN A 343 13.17 7.95 41.05
C ASN A 343 12.24 8.65 40.03
N TYR A 344 11.25 7.92 39.55
CA TYR A 344 10.22 8.46 38.65
C TYR A 344 9.36 9.51 39.34
N ILE A 345 9.12 10.62 38.66
CA ILE A 345 8.28 11.71 39.14
C ILE A 345 6.96 11.77 38.39
N GLN A 346 7.04 11.98 37.07
CA GLN A 346 5.84 12.09 36.22
C GLN A 346 6.15 11.91 34.73
N THR A 347 5.09 11.80 33.93
CA THR A 347 5.15 11.67 32.48
C THR A 347 4.52 12.87 31.79
N PHE A 348 5.15 13.33 30.74
CA PHE A 348 4.62 14.35 29.82
C PHE A 348 4.43 13.73 28.43
N ASN A 349 3.32 14.09 27.75
CA ASN A 349 3.00 13.61 26.41
C ASN A 349 3.65 14.47 25.32
N THR A 350 3.91 15.74 25.63
CA THR A 350 4.43 16.72 24.67
C THR A 350 5.44 17.64 25.33
N LEU A 351 6.27 18.27 24.50
CA LEU A 351 7.15 19.36 24.95
C LEU A 351 6.37 20.53 25.50
N GLN A 352 5.20 20.84 24.92
CA GLN A 352 4.39 21.97 25.34
C GLN A 352 3.85 21.76 26.76
N GLU A 353 3.50 20.52 27.14
CA GLU A 353 3.13 20.22 28.54
C GLU A 353 4.29 20.53 29.50
N ILE A 354 5.52 20.20 29.12
CA ILE A 354 6.70 20.50 29.92
C ILE A 354 6.93 21.99 30.01
N GLU A 355 6.85 22.73 28.89
CA GLU A 355 7.00 24.19 28.86
C GLU A 355 5.94 24.89 29.73
N ASN A 356 4.70 24.43 29.62
CA ASN A 356 3.60 25.00 30.44
C ASN A 356 3.77 24.66 31.93
N TYR A 357 4.17 23.42 32.26
CA TYR A 357 4.34 23.03 33.67
C TYR A 357 5.48 23.77 34.36
N PHE A 358 6.59 24.03 33.68
CA PHE A 358 7.74 24.74 34.25
C PHE A 358 7.71 26.26 34.00
N GLU A 359 6.74 26.73 33.22
CA GLU A 359 6.63 28.14 32.79
C GLU A 359 7.93 28.64 32.11
N LYS A 360 8.64 27.74 31.44
CA LYS A 360 9.95 27.98 30.80
C LYS A 360 10.00 27.37 29.42
N PRO A 361 10.56 28.07 28.42
CA PRO A 361 10.73 27.51 27.10
C PRO A 361 11.68 26.30 27.14
N CYS A 362 11.28 25.20 26.53
CA CYS A 362 12.12 24.04 26.40
C CYS A 362 13.34 24.35 25.52
N VAL A 363 14.51 24.37 26.14
CA VAL A 363 15.77 24.57 25.42
C VAL A 363 16.04 23.46 24.40
N ASN A 364 16.87 23.77 23.41
CA ASN A 364 17.24 22.87 22.32
C ASN A 364 17.66 21.45 22.77
N ASN A 365 18.00 21.26 24.04
CA ASN A 365 18.37 19.96 24.59
C ASN A 365 17.20 18.96 24.63
N ILE A 366 15.97 19.38 25.01
CA ILE A 366 14.80 18.49 24.98
C ILE A 366 14.40 18.20 23.52
N LYS A 367 14.47 19.21 22.65
CA LYS A 367 14.24 19.02 21.20
C LYS A 367 15.24 18.02 20.58
N ASN A 368 16.46 17.95 21.07
CA ASN A 368 17.48 17.03 20.58
C ASN A 368 17.28 15.58 21.05
N ILE A 369 16.65 15.35 22.22
CA ILE A 369 16.24 13.98 22.61
C ILE A 369 15.13 13.48 21.70
N LEU A 370 14.10 14.28 21.47
CA LEU A 370 12.99 13.93 20.59
C LEU A 370 13.45 13.68 19.14
N ARG A 371 14.60 14.24 18.77
CA ARG A 371 15.27 13.97 17.46
C ARG A 371 16.20 12.75 17.49
N GLY A 372 16.33 12.05 18.64
CA GLY A 372 17.16 10.85 18.76
C GLY A 372 18.67 11.12 18.94
N TYR A 373 19.10 12.37 19.11
CA TYR A 373 20.51 12.70 19.27
C TYR A 373 21.07 12.40 20.69
N LYS A 374 20.21 12.27 21.70
CA LYS A 374 20.60 11.84 23.06
C LYS A 374 19.47 11.01 23.69
N LYS A 375 19.80 9.99 24.46
CA LYS A 375 18.84 9.14 25.14
C LYS A 375 18.40 9.69 26.51
N ASN A 376 19.29 10.36 27.23
CA ASN A 376 19.06 10.90 28.56
C ASN A 376 19.76 12.25 28.71
N PHE A 377 19.25 13.15 29.57
CA PHE A 377 19.95 14.37 29.97
C PHE A 377 19.36 14.96 31.24
N THR A 378 20.16 15.77 31.94
CA THR A 378 19.76 16.50 33.14
C THR A 378 19.44 17.94 32.78
N LEU A 379 18.27 18.44 33.17
CA LEU A 379 17.86 19.82 32.98
C LEU A 379 16.92 20.26 34.13
N TRP A 380 17.11 21.47 34.62
CA TRP A 380 16.34 22.04 35.74
C TRP A 380 16.36 21.20 37.03
N GLY A 381 17.46 20.45 37.27
CA GLY A 381 17.60 19.56 38.42
C GLY A 381 16.87 18.22 38.31
N PHE A 382 16.48 17.82 37.08
CA PHE A 382 15.80 16.56 36.82
C PHE A 382 16.47 15.81 35.67
N ASP A 383 16.39 14.48 35.73
CA ASP A 383 16.77 13.61 34.62
C ASP A 383 15.55 13.32 33.75
N TRP A 384 15.75 13.38 32.45
CA TRP A 384 14.70 13.21 31.45
C TRP A 384 15.00 12.03 30.55
N LYS A 385 14.02 11.15 30.36
CA LYS A 385 14.15 10.00 29.46
C LYS A 385 13.00 9.98 28.48
N LEU A 386 13.32 9.73 27.21
CA LEU A 386 12.34 9.45 26.18
C LEU A 386 12.02 7.96 26.21
N GLU A 387 10.78 7.62 26.48
CA GLU A 387 10.31 6.24 26.53
C GLU A 387 9.11 6.05 25.59
N LYS A 388 8.86 4.81 25.21
CA LYS A 388 7.66 4.47 24.44
C LYS A 388 6.47 4.41 25.38
N ARG A 389 5.34 4.98 24.96
CA ARG A 389 4.09 4.80 25.69
C ARG A 389 3.71 3.31 25.62
N ILE A 390 3.66 2.65 26.77
CA ILE A 390 3.07 1.31 26.90
C ILE A 390 1.56 1.56 26.97
N ASN A 391 0.82 1.09 25.97
CA ASN A 391 -0.65 1.10 26.07
C ASN A 391 -1.02 -0.11 26.95
N ASP A 392 -1.58 0.18 28.11
CA ASP A 392 -2.30 -0.80 28.92
C ASP A 392 -3.58 -1.24 28.23
#